data_0617a67d9f1f997a7948963afaaad724
#
_entry.id   0617a67d9f1f997a7948963afaaad724
#
_cell.length_a   1.000
_cell.length_b   1.000
_cell.length_c   1.000
_cell.angle_alpha   90.00
_cell.angle_beta   90.00
_cell.angle_gamma   90.00
#
_symmetry.space_group_name_H-M   'P 1'
#
loop_
_entity.id
_entity.type
_entity.pdbx_description
1 polymer ?
#
loop_
_entity_poly.entity_id
_entity_poly.type
_entity_poly.pdbx_seq_one_letter_code
_entity_poly.pdbx_strand_id
1 'polypeptide(L)'
;MDFYGFYTGKIFDAWEYLGAHIEKDGVTFRTFAPGASRVSLIGEFNGWEETAMRRVSDGNFWECHIDSAGEGMMYKYRIYDRSGNWIDHCDPYGYGMELRPGTASVIRDLNAYQFRDAEWMKNRSDCRTGPLNIYEVHFGSFRKPSEEPDDWYDYEEMADILIPYLLENGYNYLEIMPLNEYPCDESWGYQATGFYSPTSRYGTAAQLMAFVDACHRNGIGVIMDFVPVHFAVDGYALANYDGTPLYEYPNSAVGVSEWGSCNFMHSRGEVRSFLQSCASYWLSKYHIDGLRMDAVSRAIYWQGDPARGVNSNAVDFIRY
;
A
#
# COMPACT_ATOMS: atom_id res chain seq x y z
N MET A 1 -8.88 17.28 3.15
CA MET A 1 -9.60 15.99 2.89
C MET A 1 -11.10 16.18 3.03
N ASP A 2 -11.91 15.61 2.18
CA ASP A 2 -13.37 15.50 2.36
C ASP A 2 -13.68 14.40 3.41
N PHE A 3 -13.97 14.83 4.65
CA PHE A 3 -14.28 13.91 5.74
C PHE A 3 -15.60 13.15 5.54
N TYR A 4 -16.62 13.79 4.95
CA TYR A 4 -17.87 13.11 4.64
C TYR A 4 -17.67 12.01 3.59
N GLY A 5 -16.91 12.31 2.55
CA GLY A 5 -16.51 11.34 1.53
C GLY A 5 -15.69 10.19 2.13
N PHE A 6 -14.76 10.49 3.06
CA PHE A 6 -13.96 9.49 3.76
C PHE A 6 -14.85 8.48 4.51
N TYR A 7 -15.78 8.95 5.35
CA TYR A 7 -16.68 8.08 6.11
C TYR A 7 -17.72 7.33 5.25
N THR A 8 -18.00 7.84 4.07
CA THR A 8 -18.96 7.19 3.15
C THR A 8 -18.32 6.33 2.07
N GLY A 9 -16.99 6.25 2.03
CA GLY A 9 -16.25 5.46 1.05
C GLY A 9 -16.31 6.04 -0.36
N LYS A 10 -16.14 7.36 -0.49
CA LYS A 10 -16.32 8.10 -1.74
C LYS A 10 -15.13 9.01 -2.09
N ILE A 11 -13.98 8.83 -1.44
CA ILE A 11 -12.77 9.59 -1.78
C ILE A 11 -11.66 8.66 -2.30
N PHE A 12 -10.75 9.26 -3.09
CA PHE A 12 -9.64 8.58 -3.74
C PHE A 12 -8.29 9.23 -3.40
N ASP A 13 -8.28 10.17 -2.46
CA ASP A 13 -7.15 11.04 -2.13
C ASP A 13 -6.84 11.09 -0.62
N ALA A 14 -7.32 10.11 0.17
CA ALA A 14 -7.07 10.08 1.61
C ALA A 14 -5.57 10.08 1.95
N TRP A 15 -4.73 9.54 1.07
CA TRP A 15 -3.28 9.53 1.18
C TRP A 15 -2.65 10.94 1.09
N GLU A 16 -3.32 11.93 0.52
CA GLU A 16 -2.85 13.32 0.52
C GLU A 16 -2.98 14.00 1.90
N TYR A 17 -3.76 13.41 2.80
CA TYR A 17 -3.96 13.92 4.16
C TYR A 17 -3.37 13.00 5.22
N LEU A 18 -3.60 11.69 5.13
CA LEU A 18 -3.11 10.68 6.07
C LEU A 18 -1.70 10.22 5.67
N GLY A 19 -0.92 9.76 6.66
CA GLY A 19 0.48 9.39 6.47
C GLY A 19 1.46 10.45 6.96
N ALA A 20 2.71 10.32 6.56
CA ALA A 20 3.80 11.24 6.87
C ALA A 20 4.06 12.18 5.68
N HIS A 21 3.85 13.48 5.87
CA HIS A 21 3.99 14.50 4.83
C HIS A 21 5.16 15.43 5.13
N ILE A 22 6.16 15.44 4.25
CA ILE A 22 7.29 16.34 4.33
C ILE A 22 6.82 17.76 3.98
N GLU A 23 7.05 18.68 4.88
CA GLU A 23 6.75 20.11 4.77
C GLU A 23 8.06 20.92 4.79
N LYS A 24 7.96 22.23 4.65
CA LYS A 24 9.13 23.12 4.59
C LYS A 24 9.96 23.09 5.88
N ASP A 25 9.32 22.87 7.01
CA ASP A 25 9.88 22.97 8.37
C ASP A 25 9.79 21.68 9.18
N GLY A 26 9.65 20.54 8.51
CA GLY A 26 9.60 19.24 9.16
C GLY A 26 8.66 18.25 8.49
N VAL A 27 8.07 17.36 9.29
CA VAL A 27 7.12 16.35 8.80
C VAL A 27 5.87 16.35 9.65
N THR A 28 4.71 16.39 9.00
CA THR A 28 3.42 16.24 9.65
C THR A 28 2.92 14.83 9.49
N PHE A 29 2.64 14.17 10.61
CA PHE A 29 2.15 12.81 10.71
C PHE A 29 0.67 12.79 11.07
N ARG A 30 -0.15 12.05 10.31
CA ARG A 30 -1.58 11.89 10.58
C ARG A 30 -2.02 10.45 10.43
N THR A 31 -2.82 9.99 11.41
CA THR A 31 -3.44 8.67 11.35
C THR A 31 -4.89 8.71 11.79
N PHE A 32 -5.69 7.77 11.28
CA PHE A 32 -7.09 7.56 11.67
C PHE A 32 -7.17 6.42 12.65
N ALA A 33 -7.55 6.70 13.90
CA ALA A 33 -7.63 5.71 14.98
C ALA A 33 -8.75 6.09 15.99
N PRO A 34 -10.03 5.90 15.62
CA PRO A 34 -11.17 6.33 16.42
C PRO A 34 -11.33 5.56 17.75
N GLY A 35 -10.89 4.31 17.79
CA GLY A 35 -10.93 3.45 18.98
C GLY A 35 -9.84 3.73 20.00
N ALA A 36 -8.75 4.38 19.57
CA ALA A 36 -7.59 4.64 20.42
C ALA A 36 -7.93 5.60 21.58
N SER A 37 -7.45 5.29 22.77
CA SER A 37 -7.51 6.20 23.92
C SER A 37 -6.42 7.28 23.85
N ARG A 38 -5.22 6.93 23.36
CA ARG A 38 -4.07 7.77 23.14
C ARG A 38 -3.27 7.26 21.94
N VAL A 39 -2.64 8.17 21.19
CA VAL A 39 -1.65 7.85 20.18
C VAL A 39 -0.41 8.67 20.43
N SER A 40 0.75 8.04 20.37
CA SER A 40 2.05 8.67 20.40
C SER A 40 2.85 8.32 19.16
N LEU A 41 3.61 9.27 18.67
CA LEU A 41 4.57 9.06 17.58
C LEU A 41 5.94 8.74 18.19
N ILE A 42 6.59 7.69 17.70
CA ILE A 42 7.93 7.27 18.05
C ILE A 42 8.77 7.11 16.79
N GLY A 43 10.05 7.46 16.84
CA GLY A 43 10.92 7.34 15.67
C GLY A 43 12.34 7.81 15.93
N GLU A 44 13.18 7.76 14.91
CA GLU A 44 14.59 8.17 15.00
C GLU A 44 14.75 9.66 15.39
N PHE A 45 13.83 10.51 14.94
CA PHE A 45 13.83 11.94 15.22
C PHE A 45 13.64 12.31 16.71
N ASN A 46 13.12 11.39 17.52
CA ASN A 46 12.94 11.59 18.97
C ASN A 46 13.60 10.49 19.82
N GLY A 47 14.51 9.70 19.22
CA GLY A 47 15.21 8.60 19.92
C GLY A 47 14.28 7.45 20.32
N TRP A 48 13.16 7.25 19.59
CA TRP A 48 12.11 6.27 19.86
C TRP A 48 11.35 6.53 21.18
N GLU A 49 11.48 7.74 21.75
CA GLU A 49 10.66 8.19 22.87
C GLU A 49 9.28 8.65 22.39
N GLU A 50 8.30 8.67 23.29
CA GLU A 50 6.95 9.05 22.92
C GLU A 50 6.78 10.55 22.73
N THR A 51 6.31 10.98 21.56
CA THR A 51 5.76 12.31 21.33
C THR A 51 4.25 12.19 21.20
N ALA A 52 3.50 12.82 22.11
CA ALA A 52 2.05 12.72 22.12
C ALA A 52 1.44 13.35 20.87
N MET A 53 0.56 12.63 20.19
CA MET A 53 -0.25 13.16 19.10
C MET A 53 -1.54 13.81 19.64
N ARG A 54 -2.01 14.85 18.97
CA ARG A 54 -3.28 15.51 19.32
C ARG A 54 -4.43 14.99 18.45
N ARG A 55 -5.60 14.96 19.01
CA ARG A 55 -6.83 14.71 18.26
C ARG A 55 -7.18 15.94 17.41
N VAL A 56 -7.54 15.71 16.16
CA VAL A 56 -7.93 16.77 15.21
C VAL A 56 -9.25 16.44 14.53
N SER A 57 -9.82 17.39 13.83
CA SER A 57 -11.09 17.27 13.11
C SER A 57 -12.25 16.88 14.07
N ASP A 58 -12.89 15.75 13.88
CA ASP A 58 -13.97 15.21 14.71
C ASP A 58 -13.48 14.40 15.94
N GLY A 59 -12.15 14.38 16.16
CA GLY A 59 -11.51 13.66 17.24
C GLY A 59 -11.16 12.21 16.95
N ASN A 60 -11.39 11.72 15.72
CA ASN A 60 -11.04 10.38 15.27
C ASN A 60 -9.68 10.33 14.57
N PHE A 61 -9.16 11.48 14.18
CA PHE A 61 -7.84 11.64 13.57
C PHE A 61 -6.83 12.14 14.59
N TRP A 62 -5.59 11.71 14.44
CA TRP A 62 -4.47 12.11 15.29
C TRP A 62 -3.38 12.76 14.45
N GLU A 63 -2.79 13.82 14.97
CA GLU A 63 -1.79 14.61 14.26
C GLU A 63 -0.62 14.97 15.17
N CYS A 64 0.58 14.96 14.62
CA CYS A 64 1.79 15.49 15.23
C CYS A 64 2.70 16.08 14.15
N HIS A 65 3.33 17.22 14.43
CA HIS A 65 4.38 17.82 13.58
C HIS A 65 5.72 17.71 14.29
N ILE A 66 6.77 17.32 13.56
CA ILE A 66 8.13 17.15 14.07
C ILE A 66 9.11 17.91 13.17
N ASP A 67 9.67 19.02 13.68
CA ASP A 67 10.60 19.89 12.94
C ASP A 67 11.91 19.16 12.55
N SER A 68 12.34 18.20 13.37
CA SER A 68 13.59 17.43 13.18
C SER A 68 13.42 16.20 12.30
N ALA A 69 12.19 15.83 11.91
CA ALA A 69 11.95 14.68 11.07
C ALA A 69 12.21 15.00 9.60
N GLY A 70 12.65 13.96 8.84
CA GLY A 70 12.95 14.12 7.41
C GLY A 70 12.97 12.80 6.67
N GLU A 71 13.22 12.90 5.37
CA GLU A 71 13.32 11.76 4.44
C GLU A 71 14.26 10.67 4.99
N GLY A 72 13.83 9.44 4.88
CA GLY A 72 14.60 8.25 5.26
C GLY A 72 14.51 7.85 6.73
N MET A 73 14.01 8.72 7.62
CA MET A 73 13.87 8.39 9.04
C MET A 73 12.74 7.41 9.27
N MET A 74 12.96 6.49 10.21
CA MET A 74 12.00 5.48 10.62
C MET A 74 11.08 5.96 11.73
N TYR A 75 9.82 5.51 11.69
CA TYR A 75 8.81 5.84 12.71
C TYR A 75 7.74 4.76 12.86
N LYS A 76 7.02 4.83 14.00
CA LYS A 76 5.81 4.05 14.29
C LYS A 76 4.80 4.90 15.05
N TYR A 77 3.54 4.46 15.01
CA TYR A 77 2.51 4.94 15.92
C TYR A 77 2.36 3.97 17.10
N ARG A 78 2.60 4.45 18.31
CA ARG A 78 2.25 3.72 19.53
C ARG A 78 0.80 4.01 19.88
N ILE A 79 -0.05 3.02 19.71
CA ILE A 79 -1.50 3.17 19.86
C ILE A 79 -1.95 2.46 21.13
N TYR A 80 -2.63 3.20 21.99
CA TYR A 80 -3.19 2.72 23.25
C TYR A 80 -4.68 2.42 23.07
N ASP A 81 -5.09 1.21 23.43
CA ASP A 81 -6.50 0.83 23.51
C ASP A 81 -7.19 1.50 24.72
N ARG A 82 -8.50 1.25 24.90
CA ARG A 82 -9.28 1.78 26.01
C ARG A 82 -8.93 1.18 27.36
N SER A 83 -8.24 0.04 27.38
CA SER A 83 -7.77 -0.66 28.59
C SER A 83 -6.37 -0.22 29.00
N GLY A 84 -5.70 0.60 28.18
CA GLY A 84 -4.35 1.09 28.42
C GLY A 84 -3.24 0.17 27.90
N ASN A 85 -3.58 -0.93 27.21
CA ASN A 85 -2.58 -1.70 26.49
C ASN A 85 -2.17 -0.96 25.21
N TRP A 86 -0.96 -1.20 24.73
CA TRP A 86 -0.46 -0.54 23.54
C TRP A 86 0.27 -1.49 22.59
N ILE A 87 0.28 -1.13 21.32
CA ILE A 87 1.04 -1.79 20.26
C ILE A 87 1.69 -0.69 19.40
N ASP A 88 2.93 -0.96 18.95
CA ASP A 88 3.65 -0.11 18.01
C ASP A 88 3.32 -0.55 16.58
N HIS A 89 2.51 0.25 15.89
CA HIS A 89 2.06 -0.02 14.53
C HIS A 89 2.89 0.71 13.49
N CYS A 90 3.10 0.10 12.32
CA CYS A 90 3.47 0.85 11.13
C CYS A 90 2.30 1.74 10.70
N ASP A 91 2.60 2.73 9.86
CA ASP A 91 1.60 3.64 9.33
C ASP A 91 0.77 2.96 8.23
N PRO A 92 -0.56 2.87 8.35
CA PRO A 92 -1.42 2.35 7.29
C PRO A 92 -1.26 3.05 5.94
N TYR A 93 -0.92 4.34 5.95
CA TYR A 93 -0.67 5.18 4.78
C TYR A 93 0.84 5.46 4.57
N GLY A 94 1.73 4.67 5.18
CA GLY A 94 3.18 4.84 5.07
C GLY A 94 3.68 4.56 3.64
N TYR A 95 4.53 5.46 3.13
CA TYR A 95 5.06 5.40 1.76
C TYR A 95 6.36 4.61 1.62
N GLY A 96 6.89 4.10 2.71
CA GLY A 96 8.04 3.22 2.78
C GLY A 96 8.06 2.44 4.08
N MET A 97 8.70 1.28 4.06
CA MET A 97 8.89 0.44 5.25
C MET A 97 10.31 -0.10 5.32
N GLU A 98 10.73 -0.47 6.52
CA GLU A 98 11.95 -1.24 6.73
C GLU A 98 11.89 -2.57 5.99
N LEU A 99 13.07 -3.05 5.57
CA LEU A 99 13.22 -4.43 5.12
C LEU A 99 12.96 -5.37 6.31
N ARG A 100 12.20 -6.43 6.03
CA ARG A 100 11.96 -7.49 7.02
C ARG A 100 13.28 -8.02 7.64
N PRO A 101 13.35 -8.35 8.91
CA PRO A 101 12.27 -8.42 9.91
C PRO A 101 11.87 -7.08 10.54
N GLY A 102 12.41 -5.96 10.07
CA GLY A 102 12.01 -4.63 10.51
C GLY A 102 10.53 -4.35 10.23
N THR A 103 9.91 -3.49 11.04
CA THR A 103 8.47 -3.25 10.99
C THR A 103 8.10 -1.76 11.08
N ALA A 104 9.08 -0.87 11.00
CA ALA A 104 8.84 0.56 11.02
C ALA A 104 8.45 1.08 9.63
N SER A 105 7.64 2.13 9.61
CA SER A 105 7.47 2.94 8.42
C SER A 105 8.67 3.85 8.21
N VAL A 106 8.95 4.19 6.96
CA VAL A 106 10.05 5.08 6.56
C VAL A 106 9.45 6.30 5.87
N ILE A 107 9.85 7.50 6.30
CA ILE A 107 9.44 8.75 5.67
C ILE A 107 9.98 8.81 4.26
N ARG A 108 9.12 9.06 3.25
CA ARG A 108 9.49 9.14 1.84
C ARG A 108 8.93 10.40 1.19
N ASP A 109 9.77 11.07 0.41
CA ASP A 109 9.34 12.15 -0.47
C ASP A 109 8.79 11.58 -1.77
N LEU A 110 7.48 11.64 -1.95
CA LEU A 110 6.80 11.19 -3.18
C LEU A 110 7.07 12.08 -4.40
N ASN A 111 7.76 13.20 -4.24
CA ASN A 111 8.12 14.11 -5.31
C ASN A 111 9.62 14.03 -5.65
N ALA A 112 10.36 13.12 -5.04
CA ALA A 112 11.80 12.94 -5.27
C ALA A 112 12.13 12.50 -6.70
N TYR A 113 11.20 11.83 -7.41
CA TYR A 113 11.36 11.43 -8.80
C TYR A 113 10.55 12.32 -9.75
N GLN A 114 11.14 12.68 -10.88
CA GLN A 114 10.46 13.42 -11.95
C GLN A 114 10.33 12.54 -13.20
N PHE A 115 9.11 12.15 -13.50
CA PHE A 115 8.80 11.33 -14.67
C PHE A 115 9.11 12.04 -15.99
N ARG A 116 9.49 11.25 -17.00
CA ARG A 116 9.76 11.66 -18.37
C ARG A 116 8.85 10.97 -19.38
N ASP A 117 7.79 10.39 -18.94
CA ASP A 117 6.81 9.56 -19.65
C ASP A 117 5.55 10.32 -20.12
N ALA A 118 5.62 11.66 -20.21
CA ALA A 118 4.45 12.52 -20.52
C ALA A 118 3.73 12.13 -21.83
N GLU A 119 4.46 11.63 -22.84
CA GLU A 119 3.87 11.14 -24.09
C GLU A 119 3.07 9.85 -23.87
N TRP A 120 3.60 8.91 -23.09
CA TRP A 120 2.91 7.69 -22.68
C TRP A 120 1.63 8.02 -21.93
N MET A 121 1.74 8.85 -20.90
CA MET A 121 0.60 9.23 -20.04
C MET A 121 -0.53 9.90 -20.83
N LYS A 122 -0.20 10.68 -21.85
CA LYS A 122 -1.18 11.30 -22.74
C LYS A 122 -1.95 10.27 -23.58
N ASN A 123 -1.27 9.19 -24.00
CA ASN A 123 -1.79 8.25 -24.99
C ASN A 123 -2.23 6.91 -24.37
N ARG A 124 -1.97 6.67 -23.05
CA ARG A 124 -2.26 5.39 -22.42
C ARG A 124 -3.72 4.95 -22.44
N SER A 125 -4.67 5.88 -22.62
CA SER A 125 -6.08 5.54 -22.77
C SER A 125 -6.39 4.77 -24.05
N ASP A 126 -5.53 4.84 -25.06
CA ASP A 126 -5.71 4.19 -26.35
C ASP A 126 -5.27 2.72 -26.32
N CYS A 127 -4.55 2.28 -25.26
CA CYS A 127 -4.10 0.90 -25.09
C CYS A 127 -5.25 -0.13 -25.08
N ARG A 128 -6.48 0.29 -24.71
CA ARG A 128 -7.67 -0.56 -24.73
C ARG A 128 -8.16 -0.94 -26.13
N THR A 129 -7.67 -0.32 -27.17
CA THR A 129 -8.07 -0.57 -28.57
C THR A 129 -7.11 -1.46 -29.33
N GLY A 130 -5.93 -1.74 -28.79
CA GLY A 130 -4.89 -2.58 -29.38
C GLY A 130 -4.80 -3.97 -28.73
N PRO A 131 -4.01 -4.88 -29.31
CA PRO A 131 -3.74 -6.17 -28.69
C PRO A 131 -2.85 -5.99 -27.46
N LEU A 132 -3.17 -6.73 -26.38
CA LEU A 132 -2.37 -6.81 -25.19
C LEU A 132 -1.61 -8.14 -25.19
N ASN A 133 -0.27 -8.08 -25.10
CA ASN A 133 0.60 -9.21 -24.87
C ASN A 133 1.31 -8.97 -23.54
N ILE A 134 0.80 -9.61 -22.48
CA ILE A 134 1.17 -9.35 -21.09
C ILE A 134 2.15 -10.42 -20.61
N TYR A 135 3.24 -10.00 -19.98
CA TYR A 135 4.15 -10.87 -19.25
C TYR A 135 3.97 -10.67 -17.74
N GLU A 136 3.53 -11.71 -17.04
CA GLU A 136 3.43 -11.71 -15.58
C GLU A 136 4.77 -12.08 -14.95
N VAL A 137 5.20 -11.34 -13.91
CA VAL A 137 6.48 -11.55 -13.26
C VAL A 137 6.41 -11.35 -11.75
N HIS A 138 7.13 -12.22 -11.02
CA HIS A 138 7.52 -11.98 -9.64
C HIS A 138 8.98 -11.53 -9.59
N PHE A 139 9.25 -10.30 -9.15
CA PHE A 139 10.60 -9.71 -9.19
C PHE A 139 11.62 -10.54 -8.42
N GLY A 140 11.27 -11.00 -7.22
CA GLY A 140 12.17 -11.72 -6.34
C GLY A 140 12.65 -13.09 -6.87
N SER A 141 11.98 -13.65 -7.89
CA SER A 141 12.30 -14.96 -8.44
C SER A 141 12.55 -14.98 -9.95
N PHE A 142 12.31 -13.89 -10.68
CA PHE A 142 12.58 -13.82 -12.12
C PHE A 142 14.06 -14.02 -12.43
N ARG A 143 14.90 -13.22 -11.80
CA ARG A 143 16.36 -13.35 -11.79
C ARG A 143 16.89 -12.83 -10.47
N LYS A 144 18.00 -13.39 -10.03
CA LYS A 144 18.71 -12.99 -8.81
C LYS A 144 20.18 -12.74 -9.11
N PRO A 145 20.82 -11.79 -8.37
CA PRO A 145 22.27 -11.56 -8.48
C PRO A 145 23.07 -12.78 -8.04
N SER A 146 22.60 -13.51 -7.02
CA SER A 146 23.22 -14.70 -6.47
C SER A 146 22.20 -15.72 -5.95
N GLU A 147 22.67 -16.85 -5.43
CA GLU A 147 21.84 -17.88 -4.78
C GLU A 147 21.45 -17.53 -3.34
N GLU A 148 21.95 -16.42 -2.79
CA GLU A 148 21.61 -16.00 -1.42
C GLU A 148 20.12 -15.59 -1.34
N PRO A 149 19.40 -15.98 -0.27
CA PRO A 149 17.96 -15.73 -0.16
C PRO A 149 17.57 -14.26 -0.25
N ASP A 150 18.36 -13.38 0.35
CA ASP A 150 18.05 -11.95 0.49
C ASP A 150 18.82 -11.07 -0.50
N ASP A 151 19.34 -11.66 -1.57
CA ASP A 151 20.06 -10.95 -2.62
C ASP A 151 19.12 -10.80 -3.84
N TRP A 152 18.60 -9.58 -4.02
CA TRP A 152 17.72 -9.23 -5.13
C TRP A 152 18.32 -8.09 -5.95
N TYR A 153 17.98 -8.06 -7.23
CA TYR A 153 18.19 -6.84 -8.04
C TYR A 153 17.26 -5.73 -7.53
N ASP A 154 17.78 -4.51 -7.51
CA ASP A 154 16.92 -3.36 -7.24
C ASP A 154 16.01 -3.03 -8.44
N TYR A 155 15.08 -2.08 -8.26
CA TYR A 155 14.13 -1.71 -9.31
C TYR A 155 14.81 -1.18 -10.58
N GLU A 156 15.93 -0.45 -10.47
CA GLU A 156 16.65 0.11 -11.62
C GLU A 156 17.44 -0.99 -12.35
N GLU A 157 18.14 -1.86 -11.63
CA GLU A 157 18.82 -3.04 -12.19
C GLU A 157 17.83 -3.98 -12.86
N MET A 158 16.61 -4.16 -12.26
CA MET A 158 15.57 -4.97 -12.85
C MET A 158 15.06 -4.37 -14.17
N ALA A 159 15.01 -3.05 -14.32
CA ALA A 159 14.67 -2.41 -15.59
C ALA A 159 15.65 -2.80 -16.71
N ASP A 160 16.95 -2.78 -16.40
CA ASP A 160 18.01 -3.14 -17.37
C ASP A 160 17.95 -4.61 -17.80
N ILE A 161 17.40 -5.48 -16.97
CA ILE A 161 17.26 -6.91 -17.24
C ILE A 161 15.95 -7.23 -17.94
N LEU A 162 14.85 -6.67 -17.45
CA LEU A 162 13.51 -7.09 -17.83
C LEU A 162 13.02 -6.40 -19.12
N ILE A 163 13.31 -5.11 -19.30
CA ILE A 163 12.87 -4.36 -20.48
C ILE A 163 13.40 -4.97 -21.78
N PRO A 164 14.70 -5.28 -21.93
CA PRO A 164 15.20 -5.95 -23.14
C PRO A 164 14.53 -7.31 -23.38
N TYR A 165 14.31 -8.09 -22.32
CA TYR A 165 13.62 -9.38 -22.42
C TYR A 165 12.19 -9.23 -22.95
N LEU A 166 11.43 -8.25 -22.47
CA LEU A 166 10.06 -8.00 -22.90
C LEU A 166 10.01 -7.59 -24.38
N LEU A 167 10.89 -6.68 -24.80
CA LEU A 167 10.98 -6.19 -26.18
C LEU A 167 11.38 -7.31 -27.16
N GLU A 168 12.37 -8.11 -26.81
CA GLU A 168 12.84 -9.24 -27.64
C GLU A 168 11.74 -10.28 -27.86
N ASN A 169 10.88 -10.50 -26.87
CA ASN A 169 9.78 -11.47 -26.92
C ASN A 169 8.44 -10.85 -27.38
N GLY A 170 8.40 -9.56 -27.70
CA GLY A 170 7.24 -8.88 -28.25
C GLY A 170 6.13 -8.60 -27.23
N TYR A 171 6.43 -8.55 -25.94
CA TYR A 171 5.50 -8.12 -24.92
C TYR A 171 5.35 -6.59 -24.92
N ASN A 172 4.13 -6.11 -24.77
CA ASN A 172 3.82 -4.68 -24.69
C ASN A 172 3.25 -4.25 -23.32
N TYR A 173 3.00 -5.22 -22.42
CA TYR A 173 2.62 -5.00 -21.04
C TYR A 173 3.37 -5.93 -20.11
N LEU A 174 3.68 -5.40 -18.95
CA LEU A 174 4.23 -6.13 -17.81
C LEU A 174 3.20 -6.14 -16.69
N GLU A 175 2.84 -7.33 -16.21
CA GLU A 175 2.05 -7.50 -14.98
C GLU A 175 3.01 -7.91 -13.86
N ILE A 176 3.07 -7.10 -12.80
CA ILE A 176 3.95 -7.36 -11.66
C ILE A 176 3.11 -7.89 -10.50
N MET A 177 3.47 -9.07 -10.00
CA MET A 177 2.90 -9.62 -8.76
C MET A 177 3.07 -8.60 -7.61
N PRO A 178 2.29 -8.69 -6.50
CA PRO A 178 2.13 -7.59 -5.57
C PRO A 178 3.43 -6.90 -5.16
N LEU A 179 3.49 -5.58 -5.33
CA LEU A 179 4.63 -4.74 -4.95
C LEU A 179 4.44 -4.05 -3.59
N ASN A 180 3.30 -4.23 -2.94
CA ASN A 180 3.07 -3.75 -1.59
C ASN A 180 4.03 -4.42 -0.61
N GLU A 181 4.44 -3.72 0.46
CA GLU A 181 5.30 -4.33 1.49
C GLU A 181 4.61 -5.50 2.20
N TYR A 182 5.37 -6.57 2.47
CA TYR A 182 4.88 -7.81 3.08
C TYR A 182 5.95 -8.48 3.93
N PRO A 183 5.57 -9.20 5.03
CA PRO A 183 6.53 -9.76 5.97
C PRO A 183 7.13 -11.13 5.55
N CYS A 184 6.36 -11.92 4.79
CA CYS A 184 6.66 -13.33 4.52
C CYS A 184 6.89 -13.55 3.02
N ASP A 185 8.10 -13.97 2.63
CA ASP A 185 8.48 -14.14 1.22
C ASP A 185 7.64 -15.19 0.51
N GLU A 186 7.23 -16.25 1.21
CA GLU A 186 6.40 -17.32 0.69
C GLU A 186 5.00 -16.85 0.28
N SER A 187 4.57 -15.67 0.74
CA SER A 187 3.30 -15.07 0.31
C SER A 187 3.36 -14.41 -1.06
N TRP A 188 4.58 -14.18 -1.62
CA TRP A 188 4.80 -13.46 -2.89
C TRP A 188 4.19 -12.05 -2.93
N GLY A 189 3.95 -11.46 -1.75
CA GLY A 189 3.32 -10.16 -1.60
C GLY A 189 1.79 -10.18 -1.46
N TYR A 190 1.14 -11.35 -1.56
CA TYR A 190 -0.33 -11.45 -1.43
C TYR A 190 -0.84 -11.26 0.01
N GLN A 191 0.05 -11.23 1.01
CA GLN A 191 -0.30 -10.91 2.40
C GLN A 191 0.41 -9.63 2.84
N ALA A 192 -0.08 -8.49 2.34
CA ALA A 192 0.53 -7.20 2.56
C ALA A 192 0.36 -6.67 3.98
N THR A 193 1.37 -5.91 4.44
CA THR A 193 1.36 -5.10 5.66
C THR A 193 1.43 -3.61 5.37
N GLY A 194 2.02 -3.19 4.24
CA GLY A 194 2.18 -1.79 3.84
C GLY A 194 1.56 -1.51 2.47
N PHE A 195 0.27 -1.14 2.43
CA PHE A 195 -0.49 -0.99 1.18
C PHE A 195 0.00 0.16 0.30
N TYR A 196 0.53 1.22 0.89
CA TYR A 196 1.06 2.40 0.19
C TYR A 196 2.58 2.38 0.05
N SER A 197 3.24 1.37 0.60
CA SER A 197 4.69 1.22 0.55
C SER A 197 5.08 0.22 -0.54
N PRO A 198 5.92 0.59 -1.51
CA PRO A 198 6.63 -0.39 -2.32
C PRO A 198 7.45 -1.30 -1.43
N THR A 199 7.52 -2.59 -1.76
CA THR A 199 8.36 -3.49 -0.98
C THR A 199 9.82 -3.03 -0.99
N SER A 200 10.38 -2.94 0.20
CA SER A 200 11.76 -2.51 0.45
C SER A 200 12.82 -3.50 -0.05
N ARG A 201 12.41 -4.71 -0.43
CA ARG A 201 13.28 -5.75 -1.00
C ARG A 201 14.02 -5.29 -2.24
N TYR A 202 13.37 -4.49 -3.06
CA TYR A 202 13.87 -4.09 -4.38
C TYR A 202 14.25 -2.61 -4.44
N GLY A 203 14.29 -1.92 -3.29
CA GLY A 203 14.72 -0.53 -3.22
C GLY A 203 13.67 0.47 -2.74
N THR A 204 13.75 1.67 -3.23
CA THR A 204 12.96 2.83 -2.78
C THR A 204 11.78 3.14 -3.70
N ALA A 205 10.86 3.97 -3.20
CA ALA A 205 9.76 4.54 -3.99
C ALA A 205 10.24 5.23 -5.27
N ALA A 206 11.31 6.03 -5.18
CA ALA A 206 11.88 6.74 -6.34
C ALA A 206 12.45 5.78 -7.39
N GLN A 207 13.09 4.69 -6.97
CA GLN A 207 13.60 3.67 -7.89
C GLN A 207 12.47 2.91 -8.60
N LEU A 208 11.36 2.60 -7.90
CA LEU A 208 10.18 2.02 -8.57
C LEU A 208 9.56 3.00 -9.57
N MET A 209 9.47 4.29 -9.25
CA MET A 209 9.02 5.31 -10.20
C MET A 209 9.94 5.37 -11.43
N ALA A 210 11.27 5.28 -11.24
CA ALA A 210 12.24 5.24 -12.31
C ALA A 210 12.08 3.98 -13.20
N PHE A 211 11.78 2.84 -12.60
CA PHE A 211 11.47 1.59 -13.30
C PHE A 211 10.23 1.75 -14.21
N VAL A 212 9.13 2.27 -13.68
CA VAL A 212 7.89 2.49 -14.45
C VAL A 212 8.13 3.48 -15.58
N ASP A 213 8.81 4.61 -15.32
CA ASP A 213 9.21 5.59 -16.34
C ASP A 213 10.06 4.95 -17.45
N ALA A 214 10.98 4.06 -17.10
CA ALA A 214 11.79 3.33 -18.07
C ALA A 214 10.93 2.39 -18.94
N CYS A 215 9.96 1.67 -18.35
CA CYS A 215 9.00 0.84 -19.10
C CYS A 215 8.22 1.69 -20.11
N HIS A 216 7.63 2.80 -19.68
CA HIS A 216 6.85 3.69 -20.52
C HIS A 216 7.66 4.26 -21.69
N ARG A 217 8.88 4.72 -21.44
CA ARG A 217 9.78 5.23 -22.49
C ARG A 217 10.19 4.17 -23.52
N ASN A 218 10.05 2.91 -23.18
CA ASN A 218 10.27 1.78 -24.09
C ASN A 218 8.97 1.21 -24.68
N GLY A 219 7.82 1.87 -24.48
CA GLY A 219 6.54 1.45 -25.03
C GLY A 219 5.91 0.27 -24.30
N ILE A 220 6.25 0.03 -23.03
CA ILE A 220 5.74 -1.06 -22.20
C ILE A 220 4.86 -0.48 -21.11
N GLY A 221 3.59 -0.89 -21.07
CA GLY A 221 2.68 -0.56 -19.98
C GLY A 221 2.92 -1.44 -18.76
N VAL A 222 2.58 -0.92 -17.57
CA VAL A 222 2.79 -1.61 -16.30
C VAL A 222 1.47 -1.83 -15.58
N ILE A 223 1.15 -3.10 -15.32
CA ILE A 223 0.00 -3.54 -14.51
C ILE A 223 0.57 -4.04 -13.18
N MET A 224 -0.11 -3.78 -12.08
CA MET A 224 0.28 -4.26 -10.76
C MET A 224 -0.84 -5.10 -10.16
N ASP A 225 -0.48 -6.21 -9.52
CA ASP A 225 -1.41 -6.96 -8.69
C ASP A 225 -1.83 -6.13 -7.47
N PHE A 226 -3.12 -6.00 -7.30
CA PHE A 226 -3.75 -5.29 -6.20
C PHE A 226 -4.62 -6.24 -5.38
N VAL A 227 -4.41 -6.29 -4.07
CA VAL A 227 -5.06 -7.25 -3.15
C VAL A 227 -6.04 -6.53 -2.21
N PRO A 228 -7.21 -6.05 -2.69
CA PRO A 228 -8.14 -5.29 -1.85
C PRO A 228 -9.11 -6.16 -1.03
N VAL A 229 -8.82 -7.44 -0.88
CA VAL A 229 -9.71 -8.42 -0.24
C VAL A 229 -9.27 -8.76 1.17
N HIS A 230 -7.97 -8.91 1.37
CA HIS A 230 -7.41 -9.33 2.65
C HIS A 230 -6.01 -8.73 2.90
N PHE A 231 -5.51 -8.85 4.12
CA PHE A 231 -4.20 -8.38 4.56
C PHE A 231 -3.60 -9.31 5.62
N ALA A 232 -2.30 -9.18 5.87
CA ALA A 232 -1.57 -9.99 6.86
C ALA A 232 -2.10 -9.80 8.29
N VAL A 233 -2.08 -10.87 9.08
CA VAL A 233 -2.53 -10.88 10.49
C VAL A 233 -1.54 -10.25 11.47
N ASP A 234 -0.42 -9.77 10.98
CA ASP A 234 0.67 -9.23 11.79
C ASP A 234 0.21 -8.03 12.62
N GLY A 235 0.34 -8.14 13.93
CA GLY A 235 -0.22 -7.17 14.87
C GLY A 235 0.44 -5.78 14.85
N TYR A 236 1.58 -5.63 14.18
CA TYR A 236 2.21 -4.32 13.97
C TYR A 236 1.64 -3.56 12.77
N ALA A 237 0.78 -4.18 11.96
CA ALA A 237 0.19 -3.60 10.76
C ALA A 237 -1.30 -3.24 11.00
N LEU A 238 -2.20 -3.63 10.08
CA LEU A 238 -3.60 -3.21 10.10
C LEU A 238 -4.48 -3.96 11.10
N ALA A 239 -4.10 -5.18 11.49
CA ALA A 239 -4.92 -6.02 12.38
C ALA A 239 -5.11 -5.35 13.76
N ASN A 240 -6.37 -5.18 14.18
CA ASN A 240 -6.76 -4.50 15.43
C ASN A 240 -6.07 -3.15 15.63
N TYR A 241 -5.92 -2.36 14.56
CA TYR A 241 -5.07 -1.19 14.48
C TYR A 241 -5.23 -0.19 15.63
N ASP A 242 -6.46 0.13 16.01
CA ASP A 242 -6.74 1.08 17.09
C ASP A 242 -7.23 0.41 18.40
N GLY A 243 -6.87 -0.85 18.59
CA GLY A 243 -7.37 -1.71 19.67
C GLY A 243 -8.74 -2.32 19.36
N THR A 244 -9.24 -2.11 18.15
CA THR A 244 -10.49 -2.70 17.63
C THR A 244 -10.28 -3.22 16.20
N PRO A 245 -11.14 -4.12 15.69
CA PRO A 245 -11.14 -4.52 14.28
C PRO A 245 -11.54 -3.33 13.40
N LEU A 246 -10.58 -2.42 13.10
CA LEU A 246 -10.84 -1.20 12.33
C LEU A 246 -10.96 -1.48 10.84
N TYR A 247 -10.04 -2.25 10.29
CA TYR A 247 -9.96 -2.58 8.86
C TYR A 247 -10.65 -3.91 8.53
N GLU A 248 -10.66 -4.85 9.46
CA GLU A 248 -11.18 -6.20 9.29
C GLU A 248 -12.60 -6.38 9.84
N TYR A 249 -13.28 -7.45 9.41
CA TYR A 249 -14.51 -7.89 10.04
C TYR A 249 -14.24 -8.46 11.44
N PRO A 250 -15.01 -8.05 12.46
CA PRO A 250 -14.79 -8.52 13.84
C PRO A 250 -15.23 -9.98 14.08
N ASN A 251 -16.00 -10.55 13.17
CA ASN A 251 -16.47 -11.92 13.24
C ASN A 251 -15.55 -12.85 12.46
N SER A 252 -14.91 -13.80 13.14
CA SER A 252 -13.98 -14.75 12.51
C SER A 252 -14.61 -15.60 11.39
N ALA A 253 -15.93 -15.82 11.43
CA ALA A 253 -16.63 -16.57 10.36
C ALA A 253 -16.56 -15.91 8.99
N VAL A 254 -16.32 -14.58 8.93
CA VAL A 254 -16.15 -13.81 7.69
C VAL A 254 -14.89 -12.96 7.69
N GLY A 255 -14.27 -12.78 8.85
CA GLY A 255 -13.08 -11.93 9.06
C GLY A 255 -11.76 -12.61 8.80
N VAL A 256 -11.71 -13.95 8.72
CA VAL A 256 -10.51 -14.73 8.45
C VAL A 256 -10.66 -15.42 7.11
N SER A 257 -9.66 -15.25 6.24
CA SER A 257 -9.60 -15.91 4.94
C SER A 257 -9.18 -17.39 5.08
N GLU A 258 -9.34 -18.18 4.03
CA GLU A 258 -8.82 -19.55 3.98
C GLU A 258 -7.29 -19.63 4.05
N TRP A 259 -6.61 -18.51 3.76
CA TRP A 259 -5.15 -18.37 3.83
C TRP A 259 -4.65 -17.89 5.21
N GLY A 260 -5.56 -17.76 6.19
CA GLY A 260 -5.23 -17.27 7.54
C GLY A 260 -4.99 -15.76 7.65
N SER A 261 -5.34 -14.98 6.63
CA SER A 261 -5.25 -13.52 6.61
C SER A 261 -6.56 -12.86 7.07
N CYS A 262 -6.53 -11.56 7.40
CA CYS A 262 -7.70 -10.77 7.76
C CYS A 262 -8.44 -10.28 6.52
N ASN A 263 -9.76 -10.45 6.43
CA ASN A 263 -10.57 -9.90 5.36
C ASN A 263 -10.98 -8.45 5.63
N PHE A 264 -10.80 -7.56 4.65
CA PHE A 264 -11.23 -6.17 4.73
C PHE A 264 -12.74 -6.04 4.91
N MET A 265 -13.14 -5.14 5.82
CA MET A 265 -14.54 -4.84 6.11
C MET A 265 -15.10 -3.82 5.10
N HIS A 266 -15.43 -4.24 3.89
CA HIS A 266 -15.93 -3.36 2.82
C HIS A 266 -17.26 -2.63 3.18
N SER A 267 -17.96 -3.02 4.23
CA SER A 267 -19.13 -2.28 4.72
C SER A 267 -18.78 -0.97 5.43
N ARG A 268 -17.52 -0.75 5.83
CA ARG A 268 -17.05 0.53 6.37
C ARG A 268 -16.62 1.47 5.24
N GLY A 269 -17.11 2.70 5.30
CA GLY A 269 -16.74 3.72 4.34
C GLY A 269 -15.25 4.06 4.39
N GLU A 270 -14.67 4.15 5.58
CA GLU A 270 -13.25 4.42 5.82
C GLU A 270 -12.34 3.35 5.20
N VAL A 271 -12.76 2.08 5.26
CA VAL A 271 -12.03 0.96 4.64
C VAL A 271 -12.12 1.05 3.11
N ARG A 272 -13.30 1.36 2.55
CA ARG A 272 -13.42 1.61 1.12
C ARG A 272 -12.57 2.79 0.68
N SER A 273 -12.60 3.90 1.43
CA SER A 273 -11.74 5.07 1.15
C SER A 273 -10.26 4.74 1.22
N PHE A 274 -9.84 3.91 2.18
CA PHE A 274 -8.46 3.42 2.24
C PHE A 274 -8.07 2.67 0.96
N LEU A 275 -8.87 1.72 0.54
CA LEU A 275 -8.59 0.88 -0.63
C LEU A 275 -8.69 1.65 -1.96
N GLN A 276 -9.72 2.51 -2.12
CA GLN A 276 -9.88 3.36 -3.31
C GLN A 276 -8.74 4.36 -3.43
N SER A 277 -8.37 4.99 -2.31
CA SER A 277 -7.24 5.91 -2.28
C SER A 277 -5.92 5.21 -2.55
N CYS A 278 -5.76 3.95 -2.11
CA CYS A 278 -4.59 3.13 -2.43
C CYS A 278 -4.50 2.86 -3.94
N ALA A 279 -5.60 2.45 -4.57
CA ALA A 279 -5.65 2.25 -6.02
C ALA A 279 -5.29 3.55 -6.78
N SER A 280 -5.91 4.68 -6.39
CA SER A 280 -5.62 6.00 -6.97
C SER A 280 -4.16 6.41 -6.79
N TYR A 281 -3.59 6.15 -5.62
CA TYR A 281 -2.18 6.42 -5.31
C TYR A 281 -1.22 5.70 -6.27
N TRP A 282 -1.40 4.39 -6.47
CA TRP A 282 -0.57 3.62 -7.39
C TRP A 282 -0.71 4.10 -8.85
N LEU A 283 -1.94 4.38 -9.29
CA LEU A 283 -2.21 4.88 -10.65
C LEU A 283 -1.70 6.30 -10.90
N SER A 284 -1.71 7.17 -9.88
CA SER A 284 -1.38 8.59 -10.03
C SER A 284 0.05 8.96 -9.64
N LYS A 285 0.61 8.34 -8.59
CA LYS A 285 1.97 8.64 -8.11
C LYS A 285 3.05 7.78 -8.75
N TYR A 286 2.72 6.52 -9.07
CA TYR A 286 3.66 5.61 -9.74
C TYR A 286 3.40 5.46 -11.22
N HIS A 287 2.37 6.13 -11.75
CA HIS A 287 1.95 6.03 -13.15
C HIS A 287 1.62 4.60 -13.62
N ILE A 288 1.25 3.72 -12.69
CA ILE A 288 0.78 2.36 -13.03
C ILE A 288 -0.40 2.47 -13.99
N ASP A 289 -0.42 1.68 -15.06
CA ASP A 289 -1.43 1.74 -16.13
C ASP A 289 -2.70 0.96 -15.82
N GLY A 290 -2.59 -0.06 -14.98
CA GLY A 290 -3.71 -0.91 -14.62
C GLY A 290 -3.48 -1.68 -13.34
N LEU A 291 -4.57 -2.13 -12.73
CA LEU A 291 -4.55 -2.97 -11.55
C LEU A 291 -5.21 -4.32 -11.89
N ARG A 292 -4.53 -5.40 -11.63
CA ARG A 292 -5.13 -6.73 -11.62
C ARG A 292 -5.62 -7.01 -10.20
N MET A 293 -6.92 -7.20 -10.05
CA MET A 293 -7.51 -7.45 -8.73
C MET A 293 -7.43 -8.93 -8.38
N ASP A 294 -6.66 -9.23 -7.34
CA ASP A 294 -6.56 -10.59 -6.81
C ASP A 294 -7.81 -11.00 -6.04
N ALA A 295 -8.07 -12.32 -6.01
CA ALA A 295 -9.10 -12.98 -5.20
C ALA A 295 -10.50 -12.34 -5.28
N VAL A 296 -10.88 -11.75 -6.42
CA VAL A 296 -12.12 -10.97 -6.58
C VAL A 296 -13.38 -11.76 -6.24
N SER A 297 -13.40 -13.07 -6.46
CA SER A 297 -14.52 -13.95 -6.06
C SER A 297 -14.71 -13.98 -4.53
N ARG A 298 -13.64 -13.81 -3.76
CA ARG A 298 -13.67 -13.74 -2.29
C ARG A 298 -14.22 -12.40 -1.78
N ALA A 299 -14.09 -11.35 -2.58
CA ALA A 299 -14.76 -10.08 -2.30
C ALA A 299 -16.25 -10.16 -2.66
N ILE A 300 -16.60 -10.68 -3.84
CA ILE A 300 -17.97 -10.72 -4.35
C ILE A 300 -18.86 -11.65 -3.53
N TYR A 301 -18.38 -12.83 -3.18
CA TYR A 301 -19.14 -13.83 -2.44
C TYR A 301 -18.55 -14.05 -1.04
N TRP A 302 -19.41 -14.18 -0.03
CA TRP A 302 -18.96 -14.47 1.32
C TRP A 302 -18.12 -15.75 1.35
N GLN A 303 -16.87 -15.62 1.79
CA GLN A 303 -15.86 -16.71 1.76
C GLN A 303 -15.61 -17.30 0.34
N GLY A 304 -15.89 -16.53 -0.71
CA GLY A 304 -15.74 -16.94 -2.10
C GLY A 304 -16.74 -17.99 -2.58
N ASP A 305 -17.77 -18.30 -1.78
CA ASP A 305 -18.78 -19.31 -2.06
C ASP A 305 -20.09 -18.66 -2.50
N PRO A 306 -20.52 -18.79 -3.77
CA PRO A 306 -21.79 -18.25 -4.24
C PRO A 306 -23.01 -18.69 -3.43
N ALA A 307 -22.98 -19.90 -2.80
CA ALA A 307 -24.05 -20.39 -1.97
C ALA A 307 -24.22 -19.62 -0.67
N ARG A 308 -23.19 -18.88 -0.24
CA ARG A 308 -23.23 -18.00 0.95
C ARG A 308 -23.77 -16.59 0.64
N GLY A 309 -24.08 -16.31 -0.62
CA GLY A 309 -24.62 -15.03 -1.07
C GLY A 309 -23.56 -13.98 -1.39
N VAL A 310 -24.05 -12.85 -1.89
CA VAL A 310 -23.22 -11.74 -2.38
C VAL A 310 -22.93 -10.75 -1.26
N ASN A 311 -21.66 -10.34 -1.14
CA ASN A 311 -21.24 -9.17 -0.35
C ASN A 311 -21.47 -7.90 -1.15
N SER A 312 -22.65 -7.30 -1.04
CA SER A 312 -23.03 -6.12 -1.81
C SER A 312 -22.10 -4.93 -1.60
N ASN A 313 -21.55 -4.76 -0.38
CA ASN A 313 -20.63 -3.66 -0.09
C ASN A 313 -19.29 -3.79 -0.85
N ALA A 314 -18.79 -5.02 -1.00
CA ALA A 314 -17.59 -5.27 -1.80
C ALA A 314 -17.87 -5.11 -3.30
N VAL A 315 -19.05 -5.54 -3.78
CA VAL A 315 -19.48 -5.29 -5.16
C VAL A 315 -19.59 -3.79 -5.45
N ASP A 316 -20.15 -3.01 -4.53
CA ASP A 316 -20.22 -1.56 -4.67
C ASP A 316 -18.83 -0.93 -4.69
N PHE A 317 -17.91 -1.38 -3.84
CA PHE A 317 -16.49 -0.95 -3.89
C PHE A 317 -15.84 -1.23 -5.26
N ILE A 318 -16.05 -2.41 -5.83
CA ILE A 318 -15.46 -2.79 -7.13
C ILE A 318 -16.04 -1.95 -8.30
N ARG A 319 -17.29 -1.50 -8.18
CA ARG A 319 -17.98 -0.71 -9.23
C ARG A 319 -17.67 0.77 -9.18
N TYR A 320 -17.22 1.28 -8.05
CA TYR A 320 -17.00 2.70 -7.81
C TYR A 320 -15.65 3.16 -8.32
#